data_e22d852488104d578f249267227948ce
#
_entry.id   e22d852488104d578f249267227948ce
#
_cell.length_a   1.000
_cell.length_b   1.000
_cell.length_c   1.000
_cell.angle_alpha   90.00
_cell.angle_beta   90.00
_cell.angle_gamma   90.00
#
_symmetry.space_group_name_H-M   'P 1'
#
loop_
_entity.id
_entity.type
_entity.pdbx_description
1 polymer ?
#
loop_
_entity_poly.entity_id
_entity_poly.type
_entity_poly.pdbx_seq_one_letter_code
_entity_poly.pdbx_strand_id
1 'polypeptide(L)'
;MKVLFVDHACHQLTKSFDFFRDLVASAHETDTFYYEQHYHCNLPRAKVDWADIIVFWEFIPFRFACGVPGKRCVFLPMYDNEWGSKGLWQRLALLGMNVVSFCRAVGDHARRCGVGNVLDVRFAFDPAKFRGMSGDPRKVLLWERGDVSFSAVKAMFRPEDVDKVVIIRRDEEGVEYEPISDEDQAVYHVEIKGGCFLPKDEYIAMLSEPGVYIASRRSEGIGMAFLEQMVMGKCVIAHNAPTMSEYIESGKNGILVDMRHPRRIGAEEVAAAREGVAASAVQLFCVWQQDEKRILAFFDEVLRRPPLQSPWSVQSILWYAFYWLEGFVMKLKHF
;
A
#
# COMPACT_ATOMS: atom_id res chain seq x y z
N MET A 1 -10.98 15.61 19.29
CA MET A 1 -11.84 14.41 19.29
C MET A 1 -11.04 13.17 19.62
N LYS A 2 -11.71 12.03 19.89
CA LYS A 2 -11.10 10.76 20.22
C LYS A 2 -11.20 9.80 19.03
N VAL A 3 -10.08 9.37 18.48
CA VAL A 3 -10.01 8.52 17.29
C VAL A 3 -9.41 7.17 17.67
N LEU A 4 -10.18 6.10 17.46
CA LEU A 4 -9.72 4.73 17.64
C LEU A 4 -9.35 4.12 16.30
N PHE A 5 -8.09 3.72 16.16
CA PHE A 5 -7.63 2.93 15.03
C PHE A 5 -7.81 1.43 15.29
N VAL A 6 -8.31 0.73 14.29
CA VAL A 6 -8.45 -0.73 14.27
C VAL A 6 -7.56 -1.23 13.15
N ASP A 7 -6.50 -1.94 13.50
CA ASP A 7 -5.43 -2.29 12.60
C ASP A 7 -4.92 -3.72 12.85
N HIS A 8 -4.29 -4.34 11.85
CA HIS A 8 -3.70 -5.66 11.98
C HIS A 8 -2.35 -5.59 12.72
N ALA A 9 -2.09 -6.57 13.58
CA ALA A 9 -0.89 -6.59 14.43
C ALA A 9 0.44 -6.58 13.65
N CYS A 10 0.47 -7.05 12.38
CA CYS A 10 1.67 -7.01 11.55
C CYS A 10 2.20 -5.58 11.33
N HIS A 11 1.33 -4.56 11.37
CA HIS A 11 1.73 -3.17 11.19
C HIS A 11 2.52 -2.61 12.38
N GLN A 12 2.49 -3.28 13.54
CA GLN A 12 3.39 -2.96 14.64
C GLN A 12 4.87 -3.18 14.28
N LEU A 13 5.15 -4.14 13.37
CA LEU A 13 6.50 -4.44 12.88
C LEU A 13 6.85 -3.61 11.63
N THR A 14 5.94 -3.56 10.65
CA THR A 14 6.21 -2.89 9.35
C THR A 14 6.18 -1.38 9.43
N LYS A 15 5.50 -0.79 10.44
CA LYS A 15 5.34 0.66 10.62
C LYS A 15 4.65 1.36 9.45
N SER A 16 4.01 0.62 8.55
CA SER A 16 3.38 1.16 7.34
C SER A 16 2.17 2.05 7.60
N PHE A 17 1.64 2.03 8.82
CA PHE A 17 0.51 2.80 9.28
C PHE A 17 0.90 4.07 10.08
N ASP A 18 2.11 4.10 10.64
CA ASP A 18 2.54 5.12 11.62
C ASP A 18 2.37 6.55 11.08
N PHE A 19 2.69 6.80 9.81
CA PHE A 19 2.60 8.14 9.22
C PHE A 19 1.19 8.73 9.29
N PHE A 20 0.15 7.89 9.08
CA PHE A 20 -1.23 8.33 9.11
C PHE A 20 -1.74 8.51 10.53
N ARG A 21 -1.42 7.56 11.41
CA ARG A 21 -1.74 7.65 12.84
C ARG A 21 -1.12 8.90 13.46
N ASP A 22 0.16 9.15 13.20
CA ASP A 22 0.90 10.28 13.78
C ASP A 22 0.36 11.62 13.23
N LEU A 23 -0.06 11.67 11.95
CA LEU A 23 -0.75 12.83 11.40
C LEU A 23 -2.06 13.09 12.17
N VAL A 24 -2.91 12.10 12.36
CA VAL A 24 -4.18 12.28 13.08
C VAL A 24 -3.92 12.60 14.56
N ALA A 25 -2.92 11.99 15.18
CA ALA A 25 -2.52 12.26 16.56
C ALA A 25 -1.98 13.69 16.77
N SER A 26 -1.51 14.35 15.72
CA SER A 26 -1.07 15.76 15.80
C SER A 26 -2.20 16.74 16.16
N ALA A 27 -3.45 16.37 15.89
CA ALA A 27 -4.64 17.22 16.10
C ALA A 27 -5.70 16.58 17.02
N HIS A 28 -5.61 15.28 17.30
CA HIS A 28 -6.64 14.52 17.99
C HIS A 28 -6.05 13.55 19.00
N GLU A 29 -6.84 13.19 20.02
CA GLU A 29 -6.49 12.11 20.94
C GLU A 29 -6.69 10.77 20.23
N THR A 30 -5.67 9.92 20.18
CA THR A 30 -5.70 8.65 19.45
C THR A 30 -5.40 7.46 20.34
N ASP A 31 -6.05 6.33 20.04
CA ASP A 31 -5.73 5.01 20.59
C ASP A 31 -5.76 4.00 19.44
N THR A 32 -5.07 2.87 19.61
CA THR A 32 -5.03 1.82 18.60
C THR A 32 -5.40 0.48 19.20
N PHE A 33 -6.21 -0.26 18.50
CA PHE A 33 -6.52 -1.65 18.77
C PHE A 33 -5.97 -2.51 17.65
N TYR A 34 -5.02 -3.37 17.98
CA TYR A 34 -4.44 -4.33 17.05
C TYR A 34 -5.12 -5.70 17.17
N TYR A 35 -5.48 -6.30 16.02
CA TYR A 35 -6.03 -7.64 15.96
C TYR A 35 -5.08 -8.58 15.17
N GLU A 36 -5.10 -9.87 15.51
CA GLU A 36 -4.27 -10.89 14.85
C GLU A 36 -5.06 -11.72 13.84
N GLN A 37 -6.37 -11.89 14.06
CA GLN A 37 -7.23 -12.74 13.24
C GLN A 37 -8.44 -11.97 12.72
N HIS A 38 -8.54 -11.86 11.40
CA HIS A 38 -9.62 -11.12 10.73
C HIS A 38 -11.03 -11.56 11.09
N TYR A 39 -11.23 -12.87 11.36
CA TYR A 39 -12.57 -13.45 11.61
C TYR A 39 -12.98 -13.43 13.09
N HIS A 40 -12.04 -13.30 14.01
CA HIS A 40 -12.27 -13.40 15.47
C HIS A 40 -11.94 -12.13 16.25
N CYS A 41 -11.92 -10.99 15.56
CA CYS A 41 -11.68 -9.71 16.21
C CYS A 41 -12.87 -9.28 17.07
N ASN A 42 -12.66 -9.13 18.37
CA ASN A 42 -13.62 -8.54 19.30
C ASN A 42 -13.10 -7.18 19.77
N LEU A 43 -13.67 -6.11 19.24
CA LEU A 43 -13.31 -4.77 19.66
C LEU A 43 -13.79 -4.53 21.10
N PRO A 44 -12.90 -4.19 22.05
CA PRO A 44 -13.28 -3.97 23.44
C PRO A 44 -14.29 -2.83 23.56
N ARG A 45 -15.40 -3.09 24.26
CA ARG A 45 -16.49 -2.11 24.41
C ARG A 45 -16.00 -0.78 24.99
N ALA A 46 -15.11 -0.82 25.99
CA ALA A 46 -14.56 0.39 26.58
C ALA A 46 -13.83 1.29 25.54
N LYS A 47 -13.10 0.69 24.58
CA LYS A 47 -12.46 1.43 23.48
C LYS A 47 -13.50 2.00 22.51
N VAL A 48 -14.56 1.23 22.20
CA VAL A 48 -15.67 1.70 21.36
C VAL A 48 -16.38 2.87 22.03
N ASP A 49 -16.71 2.74 23.31
CA ASP A 49 -17.44 3.79 24.05
C ASP A 49 -16.61 5.08 24.18
N TRP A 50 -15.27 4.93 24.30
CA TRP A 50 -14.33 6.04 24.37
C TRP A 50 -14.24 6.84 23.06
N ALA A 51 -14.32 6.18 21.90
CA ALA A 51 -14.06 6.78 20.60
C ALA A 51 -15.25 7.63 20.07
N ASP A 52 -14.95 8.79 19.47
CA ASP A 52 -15.88 9.58 18.64
C ASP A 52 -15.91 9.05 17.21
N ILE A 53 -14.74 8.64 16.70
CA ILE A 53 -14.53 8.08 15.35
C ILE A 53 -13.74 6.78 15.47
N ILE A 54 -14.13 5.76 14.69
CA ILE A 54 -13.40 4.51 14.55
C ILE A 54 -12.87 4.42 13.12
N VAL A 55 -11.56 4.17 13.01
CA VAL A 55 -10.84 4.07 11.74
C VAL A 55 -10.44 2.63 11.50
N PHE A 56 -10.83 2.06 10.37
CA PHE A 56 -10.39 0.75 9.90
C PHE A 56 -9.28 0.93 8.89
N TRP A 57 -8.08 0.43 9.22
CA TRP A 57 -6.93 0.48 8.34
C TRP A 57 -6.83 -0.80 7.53
N GLU A 58 -6.72 -0.66 6.20
CA GLU A 58 -6.53 -1.72 5.21
C GLU A 58 -7.69 -2.73 5.13
N PHE A 59 -8.10 -3.31 6.24
CA PHE A 59 -9.17 -4.28 6.32
C PHE A 59 -10.28 -3.85 7.27
N ILE A 60 -11.50 -4.25 6.94
CA ILE A 60 -12.60 -4.24 7.90
C ILE A 60 -12.78 -5.68 8.37
N PRO A 61 -12.44 -6.01 9.63
CA PRO A 61 -12.68 -7.35 10.17
C PRO A 61 -14.14 -7.76 9.97
N PHE A 62 -14.38 -9.02 9.63
CA PHE A 62 -15.70 -9.52 9.21
C PHE A 62 -16.87 -9.09 10.13
N ARG A 63 -16.67 -9.11 11.45
CA ARG A 63 -17.68 -8.64 12.41
C ARG A 63 -18.01 -7.15 12.31
N PHE A 64 -17.11 -6.37 11.74
CA PHE A 64 -17.23 -4.94 11.54
C PHE A 64 -17.48 -4.54 10.09
N ALA A 65 -17.70 -5.52 9.18
CA ALA A 65 -18.07 -5.22 7.78
C ALA A 65 -19.34 -4.36 7.67
N CYS A 66 -20.07 -4.23 8.78
CA CYS A 66 -21.20 -3.32 8.96
C CYS A 66 -20.81 -2.02 9.67
N GLY A 67 -19.50 -1.79 9.90
CA GLY A 67 -19.04 -0.74 10.81
C GLY A 67 -19.45 -1.01 12.26
N VAL A 68 -19.39 0.03 13.09
CA VAL A 68 -19.84 -0.03 14.48
C VAL A 68 -21.08 0.84 14.58
N PRO A 69 -22.29 0.25 14.75
CA PRO A 69 -23.53 1.02 14.83
C PRO A 69 -23.51 2.08 15.93
N GLY A 70 -24.02 3.26 15.64
CA GLY A 70 -24.00 4.39 16.55
C GLY A 70 -22.68 5.12 16.65
N LYS A 71 -21.64 4.66 15.93
CA LYS A 71 -20.34 5.33 15.82
C LYS A 71 -20.11 5.86 14.41
N ARG A 72 -19.29 6.88 14.30
CA ARG A 72 -18.77 7.36 13.00
C ARG A 72 -17.58 6.50 12.63
N CYS A 73 -17.55 6.03 11.40
CA CYS A 73 -16.46 5.18 10.94
C CYS A 73 -15.81 5.75 9.69
N VAL A 74 -14.48 5.54 9.58
CA VAL A 74 -13.68 5.83 8.41
C VAL A 74 -13.00 4.54 7.99
N PHE A 75 -13.04 4.22 6.72
CA PHE A 75 -12.33 3.08 6.15
C PHE A 75 -11.23 3.55 5.23
N LEU A 76 -10.03 2.97 5.37
CA LEU A 76 -8.89 3.20 4.50
C LEU A 76 -8.58 1.92 3.70
N PRO A 77 -9.25 1.72 2.57
CA PRO A 77 -9.05 0.55 1.72
C PRO A 77 -7.73 0.61 0.97
N MET A 78 -7.14 -0.56 0.70
CA MET A 78 -5.95 -0.71 -0.11
C MET A 78 -6.29 -1.37 -1.45
N TYR A 79 -5.60 -0.97 -2.53
CA TYR A 79 -5.88 -1.48 -3.87
C TYR A 79 -5.54 -2.97 -4.03
N ASP A 80 -4.53 -3.46 -3.32
CA ASP A 80 -4.09 -4.86 -3.33
C ASP A 80 -4.97 -5.81 -2.49
N ASN A 81 -6.02 -5.28 -1.84
CA ASN A 81 -6.91 -6.04 -0.97
C ASN A 81 -8.37 -6.04 -1.45
N GLU A 82 -9.31 -5.67 -0.60
CA GLU A 82 -10.76 -5.90 -0.77
C GLU A 82 -11.49 -4.96 -1.75
N TRP A 83 -10.80 -4.16 -2.54
CA TRP A 83 -11.45 -3.15 -3.38
C TRP A 83 -12.44 -3.71 -4.42
N GLY A 84 -12.28 -4.97 -4.84
CA GLY A 84 -13.07 -5.58 -5.92
C GLY A 84 -14.47 -6.07 -5.52
N SER A 85 -14.79 -6.17 -4.23
CA SER A 85 -16.09 -6.67 -3.76
C SER A 85 -17.18 -5.61 -3.85
N LYS A 86 -17.93 -5.60 -4.98
CA LYS A 86 -19.05 -4.67 -5.19
C LYS A 86 -20.09 -4.73 -4.06
N GLY A 87 -20.38 -5.92 -3.55
CA GLY A 87 -21.34 -6.11 -2.46
C GLY A 87 -20.91 -5.43 -1.17
N LEU A 88 -19.64 -5.57 -0.78
CA LEU A 88 -19.09 -4.88 0.38
C LEU A 88 -19.26 -3.36 0.25
N TRP A 89 -18.87 -2.79 -0.89
CA TRP A 89 -18.93 -1.35 -1.12
C TRP A 89 -20.36 -0.78 -1.09
N GLN A 90 -21.31 -1.47 -1.71
CA GLN A 90 -22.74 -1.07 -1.65
C GLN A 90 -23.26 -1.09 -0.21
N ARG A 91 -22.81 -2.07 0.58
CA ARG A 91 -23.16 -2.12 1.99
C ARG A 91 -22.55 -0.97 2.79
N LEU A 92 -21.25 -0.69 2.61
CA LEU A 92 -20.57 0.43 3.25
C LEU A 92 -21.26 1.76 2.92
N ALA A 93 -21.71 1.92 1.68
CA ALA A 93 -22.49 3.07 1.23
C ALA A 93 -23.83 3.21 1.97
N LEU A 94 -24.58 2.11 2.10
CA LEU A 94 -25.86 2.08 2.83
C LEU A 94 -25.70 2.42 4.31
N LEU A 95 -24.59 2.04 4.91
CA LEU A 95 -24.30 2.35 6.32
C LEU A 95 -23.87 3.80 6.55
N GLY A 96 -23.47 4.51 5.50
CA GLY A 96 -22.90 5.85 5.60
C GLY A 96 -21.43 5.88 5.96
N MET A 97 -20.65 4.84 5.54
CA MET A 97 -19.22 4.78 5.74
C MET A 97 -18.51 5.95 5.07
N ASN A 98 -17.53 6.51 5.74
CA ASN A 98 -16.61 7.50 5.17
C ASN A 98 -15.33 6.78 4.72
N VAL A 99 -14.72 7.25 3.63
CA VAL A 99 -13.54 6.58 3.03
C VAL A 99 -12.42 7.58 2.80
N VAL A 100 -11.20 7.20 3.19
CA VAL A 100 -9.97 7.86 2.74
C VAL A 100 -9.22 6.87 1.87
N SER A 101 -8.95 7.22 0.62
CA SER A 101 -8.32 6.32 -0.35
C SER A 101 -6.98 6.87 -0.82
N PHE A 102 -5.93 6.04 -0.75
CA PHE A 102 -4.60 6.33 -1.29
C PHE A 102 -4.47 5.98 -2.77
N CYS A 103 -5.51 5.39 -3.37
CA CYS A 103 -5.56 5.02 -4.77
C CYS A 103 -6.86 5.55 -5.39
N ARG A 104 -6.74 6.37 -6.44
CA ARG A 104 -7.91 6.96 -7.12
C ARG A 104 -8.85 5.88 -7.67
N ALA A 105 -8.31 4.78 -8.19
CA ALA A 105 -9.12 3.68 -8.71
C ALA A 105 -10.05 3.11 -7.63
N VAL A 106 -9.59 3.01 -6.38
CA VAL A 106 -10.39 2.56 -5.23
C VAL A 106 -11.43 3.60 -4.84
N GLY A 107 -11.03 4.88 -4.74
CA GLY A 107 -11.96 5.97 -4.43
C GLY A 107 -13.09 6.10 -5.46
N ASP A 108 -12.75 5.98 -6.75
CA ASP A 108 -13.73 6.00 -7.83
C ASP A 108 -14.67 4.78 -7.79
N HIS A 109 -14.15 3.61 -7.42
CA HIS A 109 -14.97 2.42 -7.22
C HIS A 109 -15.94 2.62 -6.05
N ALA A 110 -15.49 3.14 -4.92
CA ALA A 110 -16.32 3.44 -3.77
C ALA A 110 -17.47 4.40 -4.14
N ARG A 111 -17.17 5.49 -4.87
CA ARG A 111 -18.19 6.44 -5.36
C ARG A 111 -19.19 5.78 -6.30
N ARG A 112 -18.73 4.96 -7.26
CA ARG A 112 -19.63 4.21 -8.16
C ARG A 112 -20.53 3.23 -7.41
N CYS A 113 -20.11 2.74 -6.25
CA CYS A 113 -20.91 1.89 -5.37
C CYS A 113 -21.82 2.68 -4.42
N GLY A 114 -21.81 4.03 -4.49
CA GLY A 114 -22.72 4.90 -3.74
C GLY A 114 -22.15 5.43 -2.42
N VAL A 115 -20.85 5.25 -2.12
CA VAL A 115 -20.24 5.87 -0.94
C VAL A 115 -20.24 7.40 -1.11
N GLY A 116 -20.93 8.10 -0.25
CA GLY A 116 -21.18 9.54 -0.37
C GLY A 116 -20.05 10.44 0.15
N ASN A 117 -19.11 9.91 0.94
CA ASN A 117 -17.98 10.67 1.48
C ASN A 117 -16.65 9.94 1.26
N VAL A 118 -15.95 10.33 0.20
CA VAL A 118 -14.70 9.74 -0.22
C VAL A 118 -13.67 10.84 -0.42
N LEU A 119 -12.57 10.76 0.31
CA LEU A 119 -11.39 11.62 0.17
C LEU A 119 -10.27 10.82 -0.51
N ASP A 120 -9.85 11.23 -1.72
CA ASP A 120 -8.63 10.71 -2.33
C ASP A 120 -7.44 11.55 -1.90
N VAL A 121 -6.35 10.86 -1.52
CA VAL A 121 -5.09 11.45 -1.08
C VAL A 121 -3.91 10.71 -1.70
N ARG A 122 -2.74 11.36 -1.72
CA ARG A 122 -1.49 10.78 -2.23
C ARG A 122 -0.40 10.90 -1.19
N PHE A 123 0.06 9.79 -0.68
CA PHE A 123 1.18 9.76 0.24
C PHE A 123 2.50 10.04 -0.49
N ALA A 124 3.39 10.79 0.13
CA ALA A 124 4.79 10.94 -0.31
C ALA A 124 5.73 11.14 0.87
N PHE A 125 6.96 10.64 0.74
CA PHE A 125 8.03 10.91 1.69
C PHE A 125 8.62 12.30 1.50
N ASP A 126 9.18 12.86 2.58
CA ASP A 126 9.93 14.11 2.54
C ASP A 126 11.27 13.91 1.81
N PRO A 127 11.49 14.54 0.63
CA PRO A 127 12.72 14.38 -0.14
C PRO A 127 13.98 14.87 0.60
N ALA A 128 13.83 15.77 1.57
CA ALA A 128 14.97 16.27 2.31
C ALA A 128 15.68 15.18 3.15
N LYS A 129 14.95 14.11 3.53
CA LYS A 129 15.46 12.99 4.32
C LYS A 129 16.28 11.98 3.51
N PHE A 130 16.24 12.05 2.16
CA PHE A 130 16.80 11.04 1.25
C PHE A 130 17.84 11.60 0.27
N ARG A 131 18.40 12.75 0.55
CA ARG A 131 19.40 13.40 -0.33
C ARG A 131 20.65 12.55 -0.50
N GLY A 132 21.15 12.46 -1.73
CA GLY A 132 22.39 11.76 -2.06
C GLY A 132 22.24 10.23 -2.15
N MET A 133 21.03 9.69 -2.18
CA MET A 133 20.75 8.24 -2.20
C MET A 133 20.33 7.71 -3.58
N SER A 134 20.59 8.45 -4.66
CA SER A 134 20.13 8.10 -6.02
C SER A 134 20.80 6.86 -6.62
N GLY A 135 21.93 6.44 -6.07
CA GLY A 135 22.62 5.21 -6.43
C GLY A 135 23.17 5.16 -7.85
N ASP A 136 23.79 4.02 -8.19
CA ASP A 136 24.38 3.72 -9.48
C ASP A 136 23.31 3.17 -10.44
N PRO A 137 23.08 3.79 -11.62
CA PRO A 137 22.09 3.33 -12.59
C PRO A 137 22.37 1.95 -13.19
N ARG A 138 23.59 1.43 -13.06
CA ARG A 138 23.97 0.07 -13.49
C ARG A 138 23.77 -0.98 -12.39
N LYS A 139 23.29 -0.59 -11.22
CA LYS A 139 22.96 -1.50 -10.12
C LYS A 139 21.47 -1.55 -9.90
N VAL A 140 20.93 -2.76 -9.85
CA VAL A 140 19.50 -3.04 -9.76
C VAL A 140 19.16 -3.61 -8.40
N LEU A 141 18.10 -3.09 -7.78
CA LEU A 141 17.50 -3.64 -6.58
C LEU A 141 16.18 -4.30 -6.93
N LEU A 142 16.00 -5.54 -6.53
CA LEU A 142 14.73 -6.25 -6.53
C LEU A 142 14.41 -6.71 -5.10
N TRP A 143 13.30 -6.24 -4.56
CA TRP A 143 12.73 -6.87 -3.38
C TRP A 143 11.76 -7.95 -3.83
N GLU A 144 12.18 -9.22 -3.83
CA GLU A 144 11.37 -10.34 -4.31
C GLU A 144 10.31 -10.72 -3.27
N ARG A 145 9.04 -10.70 -3.69
CA ARG A 145 7.88 -10.99 -2.83
C ARG A 145 6.85 -11.91 -3.54
N GLY A 146 7.33 -12.77 -4.42
CA GLY A 146 6.53 -13.76 -5.13
C GLY A 146 5.95 -13.31 -6.47
N ASP A 147 5.45 -12.07 -6.59
CA ASP A 147 4.81 -11.59 -7.84
C ASP A 147 5.80 -11.26 -8.97
N VAL A 148 6.98 -10.76 -8.59
CA VAL A 148 8.04 -10.37 -9.50
C VAL A 148 9.34 -11.02 -9.02
N SER A 149 9.90 -11.91 -9.84
CA SER A 149 11.10 -12.67 -9.54
C SER A 149 12.30 -12.21 -10.34
N PHE A 150 13.47 -12.83 -10.11
CA PHE A 150 14.68 -12.58 -10.87
C PHE A 150 14.49 -12.79 -12.39
N SER A 151 13.58 -13.64 -12.81
CA SER A 151 13.22 -13.82 -14.23
C SER A 151 12.80 -12.50 -14.90
N ALA A 152 12.14 -11.59 -14.17
CA ALA A 152 11.80 -10.26 -14.68
C ALA A 152 13.06 -9.39 -14.90
N VAL A 153 14.07 -9.47 -14.03
CA VAL A 153 15.38 -8.80 -14.24
C VAL A 153 16.01 -9.25 -15.53
N LYS A 154 16.09 -10.57 -15.77
CA LYS A 154 16.65 -11.19 -17.00
C LYS A 154 15.89 -10.76 -18.26
N ALA A 155 14.58 -10.61 -18.16
CA ALA A 155 13.76 -10.14 -19.29
C ALA A 155 14.01 -8.66 -19.62
N MET A 156 14.24 -7.83 -18.59
CA MET A 156 14.42 -6.37 -18.74
C MET A 156 15.86 -5.97 -19.07
N PHE A 157 16.85 -6.64 -18.53
CA PHE A 157 18.27 -6.29 -18.66
C PHE A 157 19.09 -7.44 -19.23
N ARG A 158 20.16 -7.13 -19.96
CA ARG A 158 21.21 -8.09 -20.30
C ARG A 158 22.31 -8.01 -19.24
N PRO A 159 23.15 -9.05 -19.09
CA PRO A 159 24.27 -8.99 -18.15
C PRO A 159 25.19 -7.79 -18.35
N GLU A 160 25.44 -7.39 -19.61
CA GLU A 160 26.29 -6.25 -19.96
C GLU A 160 25.66 -4.88 -19.61
N ASP A 161 24.33 -4.82 -19.39
CA ASP A 161 23.61 -3.60 -19.06
C ASP A 161 23.66 -3.28 -17.55
N VAL A 162 24.02 -4.26 -16.71
CA VAL A 162 24.01 -4.14 -15.25
C VAL A 162 25.34 -4.63 -14.65
N ASP A 163 25.82 -3.94 -13.64
CA ASP A 163 27.06 -4.30 -12.93
C ASP A 163 26.78 -5.19 -11.71
N LYS A 164 25.55 -5.11 -11.17
CA LYS A 164 25.15 -5.87 -9.98
C LYS A 164 23.63 -5.91 -9.82
N VAL A 165 23.12 -7.04 -9.37
CA VAL A 165 21.74 -7.19 -8.95
C VAL A 165 21.69 -7.54 -7.46
N VAL A 166 21.06 -6.69 -6.66
CA VAL A 166 20.77 -6.94 -5.25
C VAL A 166 19.35 -7.44 -5.11
N ILE A 167 19.19 -8.62 -4.53
CA ILE A 167 17.86 -9.23 -4.31
C ILE A 167 17.59 -9.33 -2.81
N ILE A 168 16.49 -8.75 -2.36
CA ILE A 168 16.03 -8.92 -0.99
C ILE A 168 15.01 -10.06 -0.98
N ARG A 169 15.28 -11.10 -0.16
CA ARG A 169 14.36 -12.19 0.13
C ARG A 169 14.13 -12.23 1.63
N ARG A 170 12.88 -12.20 2.04
CA ARG A 170 12.52 -12.33 3.45
C ARG A 170 11.83 -13.66 3.68
N ASP A 171 11.95 -14.18 4.90
CA ASP A 171 11.16 -15.33 5.34
C ASP A 171 9.70 -14.89 5.54
N GLU A 172 8.93 -14.87 4.46
CA GLU A 172 7.49 -14.59 4.45
C GLU A 172 6.74 -15.94 4.29
N GLU A 173 5.80 -16.20 5.18
CA GLU A 173 4.99 -17.43 5.12
C GLU A 173 4.24 -17.54 3.78
N GLY A 174 4.38 -18.66 3.11
CA GLY A 174 3.72 -18.94 1.83
C GLY A 174 4.40 -18.32 0.60
N VAL A 175 5.57 -17.69 0.73
CA VAL A 175 6.37 -17.21 -0.40
C VAL A 175 7.46 -18.21 -0.74
N GLU A 176 7.37 -18.79 -1.94
CA GLU A 176 8.43 -19.62 -2.52
C GLU A 176 9.25 -18.79 -3.50
N TYR A 177 10.58 -18.84 -3.36
CA TYR A 177 11.50 -18.12 -4.24
C TYR A 177 12.04 -19.03 -5.33
N GLU A 178 12.02 -18.56 -6.57
CA GLU A 178 12.69 -19.26 -7.68
C GLU A 178 14.19 -19.38 -7.40
N PRO A 179 14.78 -20.58 -7.58
CA PRO A 179 16.23 -20.73 -7.52
C PRO A 179 16.89 -19.96 -8.67
N ILE A 180 18.02 -19.31 -8.36
CA ILE A 180 18.85 -18.63 -9.36
C ILE A 180 20.06 -19.52 -9.63
N SER A 181 20.30 -19.87 -10.90
CA SER A 181 21.42 -20.71 -11.29
C SER A 181 22.76 -20.06 -10.94
N ASP A 182 23.79 -20.87 -10.70
CA ASP A 182 25.15 -20.36 -10.43
C ASP A 182 25.67 -19.53 -11.61
N GLU A 183 25.33 -19.91 -12.84
CA GLU A 183 25.65 -19.13 -14.05
C GLU A 183 25.01 -17.75 -14.02
N ASP A 184 23.71 -17.67 -13.76
CA ASP A 184 23.00 -16.41 -13.65
C ASP A 184 23.53 -15.54 -12.51
N GLN A 185 23.85 -16.16 -11.36
CA GLN A 185 24.44 -15.43 -10.23
C GLN A 185 25.79 -14.82 -10.62
N ALA A 186 26.61 -15.57 -11.35
CA ALA A 186 27.92 -15.10 -11.78
C ALA A 186 27.85 -13.97 -12.81
N VAL A 187 27.01 -14.11 -13.86
CA VAL A 187 26.97 -13.12 -14.97
C VAL A 187 26.24 -11.84 -14.60
N TYR A 188 25.27 -11.88 -13.67
CA TYR A 188 24.55 -10.69 -13.17
C TYR A 188 25.13 -10.16 -11.86
N HIS A 189 26.19 -10.75 -11.32
CA HIS A 189 26.77 -10.42 -10.02
C HIS A 189 25.70 -10.31 -8.93
N VAL A 190 24.86 -11.36 -8.82
CA VAL A 190 23.71 -11.37 -7.93
C VAL A 190 24.15 -11.47 -6.47
N GLU A 191 23.68 -10.54 -5.66
CA GLU A 191 23.83 -10.57 -4.20
C GLU A 191 22.44 -10.74 -3.56
N ILE A 192 22.24 -11.88 -2.87
CA ILE A 192 20.98 -12.16 -2.16
C ILE A 192 21.14 -11.73 -0.71
N LYS A 193 20.27 -10.82 -0.28
CA LYS A 193 20.12 -10.39 1.11
C LYS A 193 18.91 -11.10 1.71
N GLY A 194 19.15 -11.94 2.71
CA GLY A 194 18.09 -12.67 3.43
C GLY A 194 17.85 -12.11 4.82
N GLY A 195 16.82 -12.65 5.49
CA GLY A 195 16.55 -12.45 6.89
C GLY A 195 15.50 -11.40 7.23
N CYS A 196 15.19 -11.33 8.53
CA CYS A 196 14.27 -10.37 9.12
C CYS A 196 14.82 -8.94 9.04
N PHE A 197 14.08 -7.99 9.55
CA PHE A 197 14.39 -6.56 9.54
C PHE A 197 15.87 -6.25 9.83
N LEU A 198 16.57 -5.67 8.84
CA LEU A 198 17.92 -5.15 9.02
C LEU A 198 17.91 -3.95 9.97
N PRO A 199 19.00 -3.71 10.72
CA PRO A 199 19.21 -2.43 11.39
C PRO A 199 19.05 -1.28 10.39
N LYS A 200 18.49 -0.17 10.84
CA LYS A 200 18.12 0.96 9.96
C LYS A 200 19.28 1.45 9.09
N ASP A 201 20.48 1.54 9.67
CA ASP A 201 21.65 2.05 8.95
C ASP A 201 22.12 1.06 7.86
N GLU A 202 22.07 -0.25 8.14
CA GLU A 202 22.37 -1.28 7.15
C GLU A 202 21.34 -1.31 6.03
N TYR A 203 20.06 -1.17 6.38
CA TYR A 203 18.96 -1.06 5.41
C TYR A 203 19.16 0.15 4.48
N ILE A 204 19.46 1.33 5.03
CA ILE A 204 19.71 2.55 4.27
C ILE A 204 20.96 2.39 3.39
N ALA A 205 22.04 1.83 3.91
CA ALA A 205 23.28 1.59 3.15
C ALA A 205 23.00 0.66 1.96
N MET A 206 22.30 -0.44 2.18
CA MET A 206 21.88 -1.37 1.13
C MET A 206 21.02 -0.68 0.06
N LEU A 207 20.07 0.15 0.47
CA LEU A 207 19.23 0.88 -0.47
C LEU A 207 20.01 1.97 -1.22
N SER A 208 21.06 2.55 -0.69
CA SER A 208 21.76 3.69 -1.29
C SER A 208 22.63 3.30 -2.50
N GLU A 209 23.04 2.05 -2.63
CA GLU A 209 23.94 1.58 -3.69
C GLU A 209 23.22 1.46 -5.06
N PRO A 210 22.07 0.77 -5.21
CA PRO A 210 21.40 0.60 -6.50
C PRO A 210 20.69 1.88 -6.95
N GLY A 211 20.80 2.21 -8.24
CA GLY A 211 20.10 3.36 -8.84
C GLY A 211 18.84 2.99 -9.63
N VAL A 212 18.55 1.69 -9.76
CA VAL A 212 17.33 1.16 -10.36
C VAL A 212 16.62 0.28 -9.34
N TYR A 213 15.33 0.46 -9.19
CA TYR A 213 14.47 -0.37 -8.35
C TYR A 213 13.36 -1.02 -9.16
N ILE A 214 13.22 -2.32 -9.05
CA ILE A 214 12.11 -3.07 -9.61
C ILE A 214 11.09 -3.32 -8.51
N ALA A 215 9.87 -2.78 -8.70
CA ALA A 215 8.78 -2.95 -7.73
C ALA A 215 8.37 -4.41 -7.62
N SER A 216 8.27 -4.88 -6.39
CA SER A 216 8.12 -6.29 -6.02
C SER A 216 6.76 -6.90 -6.33
N ARG A 217 5.75 -6.08 -6.52
CA ARG A 217 4.36 -6.50 -6.70
C ARG A 217 3.72 -5.90 -7.94
N ARG A 218 2.72 -6.59 -8.46
CA ARG A 218 1.87 -6.10 -9.57
C ARG A 218 0.71 -5.23 -9.09
N SER A 219 0.42 -5.26 -7.80
CA SER A 219 -0.55 -4.38 -7.14
C SER A 219 -0.03 -3.93 -5.79
N GLU A 220 -0.33 -2.70 -5.41
CA GLU A 220 0.10 -2.11 -4.14
C GLU A 220 -1.06 -1.30 -3.53
N GLY A 221 -1.15 -1.27 -2.21
CA GLY A 221 -2.07 -0.41 -1.51
C GLY A 221 -1.65 1.06 -1.60
N ILE A 222 -0.57 1.41 -0.92
CA ILE A 222 0.08 2.73 -0.99
C ILE A 222 1.36 2.64 -1.82
N GLY A 223 2.08 1.51 -1.70
CA GLY A 223 3.34 1.29 -2.39
C GLY A 223 4.51 2.02 -1.76
N MET A 224 4.59 2.03 -0.43
CA MET A 224 5.63 2.76 0.30
C MET A 224 7.04 2.42 -0.18
N ALA A 225 7.31 1.14 -0.52
CA ALA A 225 8.62 0.72 -0.98
C ALA A 225 9.05 1.42 -2.28
N PHE A 226 8.18 1.49 -3.30
CA PHE A 226 8.54 2.18 -4.54
C PHE A 226 8.59 3.71 -4.37
N LEU A 227 7.71 4.29 -3.53
CA LEU A 227 7.73 5.73 -3.22
C LEU A 227 9.01 6.14 -2.50
N GLU A 228 9.52 5.29 -1.60
CA GLU A 228 10.82 5.49 -0.95
C GLU A 228 11.97 5.52 -1.97
N GLN A 229 11.95 4.62 -2.97
CA GLN A 229 12.96 4.61 -4.02
C GLN A 229 12.83 5.82 -4.97
N MET A 230 11.60 6.26 -5.27
CA MET A 230 11.38 7.48 -6.04
C MET A 230 11.95 8.71 -5.33
N VAL A 231 11.70 8.86 -4.04
CA VAL A 231 12.19 10.03 -3.26
C VAL A 231 13.72 10.00 -3.12
N MET A 232 14.35 8.84 -3.18
CA MET A 232 15.80 8.69 -3.26
C MET A 232 16.39 9.12 -4.61
N GLY A 233 15.57 9.36 -5.64
CA GLY A 233 16.02 9.77 -6.97
C GLY A 233 16.40 8.61 -7.88
N LYS A 234 15.81 7.42 -7.68
CA LYS A 234 16.10 6.22 -8.46
C LYS A 234 15.11 6.03 -9.59
N CYS A 235 15.52 5.33 -10.64
CA CYS A 235 14.60 4.81 -11.64
C CYS A 235 13.77 3.68 -11.03
N VAL A 236 12.48 3.92 -10.85
CA VAL A 236 11.53 2.88 -10.43
C VAL A 236 10.90 2.25 -11.66
N ILE A 237 10.99 0.93 -11.76
CA ILE A 237 10.31 0.13 -12.78
C ILE A 237 9.18 -0.62 -12.09
N ALA A 238 7.94 -0.37 -12.52
CA ALA A 238 6.76 -0.92 -11.86
C ALA A 238 5.74 -1.49 -12.84
N HIS A 239 4.82 -2.31 -12.33
CA HIS A 239 3.71 -2.79 -13.12
C HIS A 239 2.77 -1.64 -13.50
N ASN A 240 2.32 -1.64 -14.78
CA ASN A 240 1.37 -0.64 -15.25
C ASN A 240 -0.05 -0.93 -14.74
N ALA A 241 -0.26 -0.67 -13.47
CA ALA A 241 -1.55 -0.80 -12.80
C ALA A 241 -1.69 0.27 -11.71
N PRO A 242 -2.91 0.58 -11.26
CA PRO A 242 -3.10 1.35 -10.04
C PRO A 242 -2.39 0.62 -8.86
N THR A 243 -1.88 1.20 -7.97
CA THR A 243 -1.51 2.48 -7.43
C THR A 243 -0.32 3.09 -8.18
N MET A 244 0.63 2.23 -8.68
CA MET A 244 1.90 2.65 -9.29
C MET A 244 1.69 3.63 -10.46
N SER A 245 0.75 3.33 -11.37
CA SER A 245 0.46 4.19 -12.53
C SER A 245 -0.17 5.54 -12.17
N GLU A 246 -0.53 5.75 -10.90
CA GLU A 246 -1.00 7.06 -10.40
C GLU A 246 0.14 7.97 -9.96
N TYR A 247 1.33 7.41 -9.70
CA TYR A 247 2.54 8.11 -9.29
C TYR A 247 3.59 8.20 -10.39
N ILE A 248 3.67 7.15 -11.23
CA ILE A 248 4.68 7.02 -12.27
C ILE A 248 4.10 7.43 -13.63
N GLU A 249 4.73 8.42 -14.25
CA GLU A 249 4.57 8.79 -15.65
C GLU A 249 5.77 8.19 -16.41
N SER A 250 5.50 7.15 -17.21
CA SER A 250 6.53 6.35 -17.86
C SER A 250 7.42 7.20 -18.78
N GLY A 251 8.74 7.05 -18.63
CA GLY A 251 9.74 7.82 -19.36
C GLY A 251 10.01 9.22 -18.79
N LYS A 252 9.33 9.64 -17.71
CA LYS A 252 9.53 10.93 -17.07
C LYS A 252 10.08 10.83 -15.65
N ASN A 253 9.45 9.98 -14.82
CA ASN A 253 9.83 9.82 -13.42
C ASN A 253 9.86 8.35 -12.97
N GLY A 254 9.88 7.44 -13.91
CA GLY A 254 9.92 6.00 -13.73
C GLY A 254 9.55 5.29 -15.02
N ILE A 255 9.43 3.98 -14.98
CA ILE A 255 9.11 3.15 -16.13
C ILE A 255 7.97 2.20 -15.76
N LEU A 256 6.89 2.24 -16.53
CA LEU A 256 5.78 1.31 -16.39
C LEU A 256 5.87 0.21 -17.44
N VAL A 257 5.78 -1.04 -17.00
CA VAL A 257 5.80 -2.24 -17.87
C VAL A 257 4.70 -3.21 -17.44
N ASP A 258 4.30 -4.12 -18.32
CA ASP A 258 3.54 -5.29 -17.89
C ASP A 258 4.51 -6.33 -17.29
N MET A 259 4.52 -6.47 -15.97
CA MET A 259 5.41 -7.41 -15.28
C MET A 259 5.09 -8.89 -15.57
N ARG A 260 3.97 -9.19 -16.23
CA ARG A 260 3.68 -10.54 -16.74
C ARG A 260 4.45 -10.83 -18.04
N HIS A 261 4.74 -9.78 -18.81
CA HIS A 261 5.44 -9.84 -20.08
C HIS A 261 6.43 -8.68 -20.15
N PRO A 262 7.46 -8.66 -19.29
CA PRO A 262 8.42 -7.57 -19.24
C PRO A 262 9.21 -7.47 -20.54
N ARG A 263 9.47 -6.22 -20.97
CA ARG A 263 10.26 -5.91 -22.16
C ARG A 263 11.67 -5.46 -21.82
N ARG A 264 12.56 -5.45 -22.78
CA ARG A 264 13.89 -4.84 -22.64
C ARG A 264 13.79 -3.35 -22.32
N ILE A 265 14.67 -2.91 -21.43
CA ILE A 265 14.81 -1.52 -20.98
C ILE A 265 16.25 -1.10 -21.26
N GLY A 266 16.42 -0.02 -22.02
CA GLY A 266 17.73 0.53 -22.36
C GLY A 266 18.26 1.52 -21.32
N ALA A 267 19.58 1.70 -21.31
CA ALA A 267 20.26 2.66 -20.40
C ALA A 267 19.75 4.10 -20.59
N GLU A 268 19.44 4.50 -21.81
CA GLU A 268 18.87 5.82 -22.11
C GLU A 268 17.49 6.02 -21.46
N GLU A 269 16.66 4.97 -21.46
CA GLU A 269 15.34 5.01 -20.84
C GLU A 269 15.44 5.12 -19.31
N VAL A 270 16.38 4.42 -18.70
CA VAL A 270 16.71 4.53 -17.26
C VAL A 270 17.20 5.95 -16.94
N ALA A 271 18.11 6.51 -17.75
CA ALA A 271 18.63 7.86 -17.56
C ALA A 271 17.52 8.91 -17.65
N ALA A 272 16.68 8.87 -18.69
CA ALA A 272 15.56 9.79 -18.87
C ALA A 272 14.57 9.74 -17.69
N ALA A 273 14.22 8.53 -17.22
CA ALA A 273 13.34 8.38 -16.05
C ALA A 273 13.95 9.01 -14.78
N ARG A 274 15.26 8.90 -14.58
CA ARG A 274 15.96 9.47 -13.41
C ARG A 274 16.04 10.98 -13.41
N GLU A 275 16.11 11.62 -14.57
CA GLU A 275 16.17 13.09 -14.67
C GLU A 275 14.92 13.75 -14.06
N GLY A 276 13.75 13.20 -14.26
CA GLY A 276 12.48 13.77 -13.79
C GLY A 276 12.06 13.34 -12.39
N VAL A 277 12.67 12.30 -11.83
CA VAL A 277 12.18 11.70 -10.58
C VAL A 277 12.32 12.63 -9.38
N ALA A 278 13.44 13.38 -9.28
CA ALA A 278 13.67 14.29 -8.16
C ALA A 278 12.65 15.44 -8.13
N ALA A 279 12.36 16.04 -9.28
CA ALA A 279 11.35 17.10 -9.40
C ALA A 279 9.94 16.54 -9.08
N SER A 280 9.63 15.35 -9.56
CA SER A 280 8.37 14.67 -9.28
C SER A 280 8.21 14.34 -7.80
N ALA A 281 9.26 13.90 -7.12
CA ALA A 281 9.22 13.62 -5.68
C ALA A 281 8.93 14.90 -4.85
N VAL A 282 9.54 16.03 -5.20
CA VAL A 282 9.24 17.32 -4.56
C VAL A 282 7.77 17.72 -4.80
N GLN A 283 7.29 17.60 -6.02
CA GLN A 283 5.90 17.92 -6.36
C GLN A 283 4.91 17.01 -5.59
N LEU A 284 5.17 15.71 -5.54
CA LEU A 284 4.35 14.74 -4.79
C LEU A 284 4.32 15.09 -3.30
N PHE A 285 5.46 15.47 -2.72
CA PHE A 285 5.52 15.88 -1.32
C PHE A 285 4.73 17.17 -1.05
N CYS A 286 4.77 18.15 -1.96
CA CYS A 286 3.91 19.33 -1.85
C CYS A 286 2.41 18.98 -1.89
N VAL A 287 2.03 18.01 -2.73
CA VAL A 287 0.65 17.47 -2.75
C VAL A 287 0.32 16.79 -1.43
N TRP A 288 1.22 15.93 -0.91
CA TRP A 288 1.03 15.28 0.38
C TRP A 288 0.81 16.27 1.53
N GLN A 289 1.61 17.34 1.61
CA GLN A 289 1.44 18.38 2.63
C GLN A 289 0.08 19.09 2.54
N GLN A 290 -0.52 19.16 1.36
CA GLN A 290 -1.90 19.64 1.20
C GLN A 290 -2.91 18.57 1.63
N ASP A 291 -2.65 17.32 1.28
CA ASP A 291 -3.49 16.19 1.64
C ASP A 291 -3.50 15.93 3.16
N GLU A 292 -2.40 16.17 3.88
CA GLU A 292 -2.37 16.15 5.35
C GLU A 292 -3.43 17.08 5.95
N LYS A 293 -3.52 18.30 5.44
CA LYS A 293 -4.53 19.29 5.88
C LYS A 293 -5.94 18.84 5.51
N ARG A 294 -6.11 18.27 4.32
CA ARG A 294 -7.40 17.74 3.85
C ARG A 294 -7.87 16.55 4.69
N ILE A 295 -6.95 15.67 5.10
CA ILE A 295 -7.24 14.55 5.99
C ILE A 295 -7.75 15.07 7.34
N LEU A 296 -7.06 16.01 7.97
CA LEU A 296 -7.52 16.57 9.25
C LEU A 296 -8.89 17.24 9.13
N ALA A 297 -9.10 18.05 8.09
CA ALA A 297 -10.41 18.66 7.81
C ALA A 297 -11.50 17.62 7.53
N PHE A 298 -11.17 16.50 6.89
CA PHE A 298 -12.10 15.41 6.63
C PHE A 298 -12.55 14.73 7.94
N PHE A 299 -11.67 14.57 8.91
CA PHE A 299 -12.04 14.04 10.23
C PHE A 299 -13.00 14.98 10.96
N ASP A 300 -12.81 16.30 10.86
CA ASP A 300 -13.74 17.29 11.40
C ASP A 300 -15.10 17.25 10.70
N GLU A 301 -15.12 17.01 9.39
CA GLU A 301 -16.35 16.81 8.63
C GLU A 301 -17.07 15.53 9.06
N VAL A 302 -16.34 14.41 9.18
CA VAL A 302 -16.89 13.13 9.64
C VAL A 302 -17.53 13.26 11.01
N LEU A 303 -16.94 14.05 11.91
CA LEU A 303 -17.52 14.30 13.24
C LEU A 303 -18.91 14.97 13.18
N ARG A 304 -19.16 15.80 12.17
CA ARG A 304 -20.46 16.50 11.98
C ARG A 304 -21.51 15.62 11.28
N ARG A 305 -21.10 14.52 10.63
CA ARG A 305 -22.00 13.58 9.96
C ARG A 305 -22.74 12.71 10.97
N PRO A 306 -23.93 12.18 10.61
CA PRO A 306 -24.59 11.21 11.46
C PRO A 306 -23.74 9.96 11.66
N PRO A 307 -23.83 9.30 12.80
CA PRO A 307 -23.18 8.00 13.03
C PRO A 307 -23.76 6.95 12.07
N LEU A 308 -23.02 5.84 11.91
CA LEU A 308 -23.46 4.73 11.08
C LEU A 308 -24.84 4.22 11.52
N GLN A 309 -25.67 3.93 10.54
CA GLN A 309 -27.01 3.38 10.79
C GLN A 309 -26.91 1.94 11.30
N SER A 310 -27.93 1.52 12.06
CA SER A 310 -27.98 0.14 12.54
C SER A 310 -28.17 -0.83 11.37
N PRO A 311 -27.39 -1.90 11.29
CA PRO A 311 -27.48 -2.89 10.23
C PRO A 311 -28.71 -3.80 10.33
N TRP A 312 -29.58 -3.63 11.33
CA TRP A 312 -30.71 -4.52 11.64
C TRP A 312 -31.95 -4.32 10.77
N SER A 313 -31.81 -3.80 9.55
CA SER A 313 -32.88 -3.92 8.56
C SER A 313 -32.91 -5.34 7.96
N VAL A 314 -34.10 -5.80 7.50
CA VAL A 314 -34.24 -7.12 6.83
C VAL A 314 -33.27 -7.26 5.66
N GLN A 315 -33.02 -6.18 4.92
CA GLN A 315 -32.00 -6.14 3.86
C GLN A 315 -30.59 -6.44 4.39
N SER A 316 -30.24 -5.96 5.56
CA SER A 316 -28.91 -6.16 6.18
C SER A 316 -28.71 -7.61 6.62
N ILE A 317 -29.77 -8.28 7.11
CA ILE A 317 -29.71 -9.69 7.50
C ILE A 317 -29.51 -10.58 6.26
N LEU A 318 -30.24 -10.29 5.17
CA LEU A 318 -30.07 -11.02 3.89
C LEU A 318 -28.68 -10.82 3.30
N TRP A 319 -28.11 -9.63 3.39
CA TRP A 319 -26.74 -9.34 2.96
C TRP A 319 -25.70 -10.03 3.84
N TYR A 320 -25.92 -10.11 5.13
CA TYR A 320 -25.03 -10.84 6.06
C TYR A 320 -24.98 -12.33 5.73
N ALA A 321 -26.12 -12.92 5.42
CA ALA A 321 -26.23 -14.31 4.99
C ALA A 321 -25.54 -14.52 3.63
N PHE A 322 -25.68 -13.59 2.70
CA PHE A 322 -25.07 -13.66 1.37
C PHE A 322 -23.54 -13.53 1.44
N TYR A 323 -23.02 -12.60 2.22
CA TYR A 323 -21.59 -12.41 2.41
C TYR A 323 -20.94 -13.57 3.16
N TRP A 324 -21.66 -14.16 4.11
CA TRP A 324 -21.23 -15.39 4.78
C TRP A 324 -21.16 -16.57 3.82
N LEU A 325 -22.11 -16.70 2.91
CA LEU A 325 -22.11 -17.68 1.84
C LEU A 325 -20.96 -17.48 0.84
N GLU A 326 -20.69 -16.24 0.42
CA GLU A 326 -19.53 -15.95 -0.44
C GLU A 326 -18.21 -16.31 0.25
N GLY A 327 -18.01 -15.93 1.51
CA GLY A 327 -16.83 -16.30 2.29
C GLY A 327 -16.68 -17.81 2.47
N PHE A 328 -17.79 -18.55 2.59
CA PHE A 328 -17.79 -20.01 2.66
C PHE A 328 -17.44 -20.65 1.30
N VAL A 329 -17.97 -20.13 0.21
CA VAL A 329 -17.66 -20.59 -1.17
C VAL A 329 -16.22 -20.30 -1.53
N MET A 330 -15.66 -19.15 -1.13
CA MET A 330 -14.26 -18.84 -1.36
C MET A 330 -13.32 -19.77 -0.58
N LYS A 331 -13.68 -20.14 0.65
CA LYS A 331 -12.93 -21.17 1.40
C LYS A 331 -12.94 -22.54 0.72
N LEU A 332 -14.06 -22.93 0.10
CA LEU A 332 -14.16 -24.21 -0.63
C LEU A 332 -13.37 -24.23 -1.94
N LYS A 333 -13.01 -23.07 -2.51
CA LYS A 333 -12.17 -22.98 -3.72
C LYS A 333 -10.66 -23.04 -3.43
N HIS A 334 -10.27 -22.94 -2.16
CA HIS A 334 -8.89 -23.05 -1.71
C HIS A 334 -8.58 -24.38 -0.98
N PHE A 335 -9.52 -25.33 -1.02
CA PHE A 335 -9.34 -26.76 -0.75
C PHE A 335 -9.45 -27.54 -2.07
#